data_69f320f6aa7b5369ab3b74e3954c1727
#
_entry.id   69f320f6aa7b5369ab3b74e3954c1727
#
_cell.length_a   1.000
_cell.length_b   1.000
_cell.length_c   1.000
_cell.angle_alpha   90.00
_cell.angle_beta   90.00
_cell.angle_gamma   90.00
#
_symmetry.space_group_name_H-M   'P 1'
#
loop_
_entity.id
_entity.type
_entity.pdbx_description
1 polymer ?
#
loop_
_entity_poly.entity_id
_entity_poly.type
_entity_poly.pdbx_seq_one_letter_code
_entity_poly.pdbx_strand_id
1 'polypeptide(L)'
;KINLENLFSVTLRDAGEVALIDGACKKIVASSKTGHAVHISRMSASGRYLFVIGRDAKIDMIDLWMEKPAVVAEIKVGLEARSVETSKYKGFEDKYAVAGTYWPPQFVIMKGDSLEPLKIVATRGMTVDTQEYHPEPRVAAIVANHHKPEFVVNVKETGKVLMANCSFLNNLKVTEIAT
;
A
#
# COMPACT_ATOMS: atom_id res chain seq x y z
N LYS A 1 8.70 3.78 25.11
CA LYS A 1 7.77 3.04 24.21
C LYS A 1 6.79 4.04 23.63
N ILE A 2 6.72 4.15 22.31
CA ILE A 2 5.82 5.10 21.62
C ILE A 2 4.39 4.66 21.85
N ASN A 3 3.50 5.59 22.23
CA ASN A 3 2.07 5.33 22.29
C ASN A 3 1.48 5.42 20.87
N LEU A 4 1.14 4.27 20.29
CA LEU A 4 0.64 4.19 18.91
C LEU A 4 -0.75 4.84 18.73
N GLU A 5 -1.55 4.95 19.79
CA GLU A 5 -2.88 5.60 19.72
C GLU A 5 -2.78 7.11 19.47
N ASN A 6 -1.67 7.72 19.87
CA ASN A 6 -1.39 9.14 19.68
C ASN A 6 -0.28 9.40 18.66
N LEU A 7 0.10 8.39 17.86
CA LEU A 7 1.14 8.53 16.86
C LEU A 7 0.56 9.05 15.55
N PHE A 8 1.14 10.14 15.05
CA PHE A 8 0.87 10.68 13.72
C PHE A 8 2.05 10.41 12.80
N SER A 9 1.78 9.90 11.60
CA SER A 9 2.74 9.87 10.51
C SER A 9 2.47 11.01 9.55
N VAL A 10 3.48 11.83 9.29
CA VAL A 10 3.39 12.97 8.38
C VAL A 10 4.33 12.74 7.21
N THR A 11 3.76 12.66 6.00
CA THR A 11 4.56 12.56 4.77
C THR A 11 5.10 13.93 4.38
N LEU A 12 6.41 14.06 4.35
CA LEU A 12 7.14 15.26 3.92
C LEU A 12 7.54 15.06 2.45
N ARG A 13 6.59 15.33 1.56
CA ARG A 13 6.67 14.97 0.15
C ARG A 13 7.96 15.42 -0.54
N ASP A 14 8.27 16.68 -0.44
CA ASP A 14 9.39 17.28 -1.18
C ASP A 14 10.75 16.96 -0.53
N ALA A 15 10.73 16.63 0.76
CA ALA A 15 11.92 16.17 1.48
C ALA A 15 12.23 14.68 1.25
N GLY A 16 11.25 13.90 0.74
CA GLY A 16 11.37 12.44 0.62
C GLY A 16 11.50 11.76 1.99
N GLU A 17 10.70 12.22 2.96
CA GLU A 17 10.77 11.77 4.34
C GLU A 17 9.37 11.49 4.91
N VAL A 18 9.34 10.69 5.97
CA VAL A 18 8.19 10.61 6.87
C VAL A 18 8.62 10.99 8.28
N ALA A 19 7.87 11.87 8.93
CA ALA A 19 8.04 12.22 10.33
C ALA A 19 6.99 11.50 11.18
N LEU A 20 7.44 11.01 12.34
CA LEU A 20 6.57 10.44 13.37
C LEU A 20 6.45 11.45 14.50
N ILE A 21 5.21 11.82 14.81
CA ILE A 21 4.90 12.83 15.83
C ILE A 21 4.09 12.17 16.95
N ASP A 22 4.57 12.29 18.18
CA ASP A 22 3.77 11.98 19.36
C ASP A 22 2.77 13.11 19.61
N GLY A 23 1.48 12.81 19.43
CA GLY A 23 0.41 13.79 19.61
C GLY A 23 0.20 14.20 21.06
N ALA A 24 0.61 13.41 22.06
CA ALA A 24 0.49 13.74 23.46
C ALA A 24 1.46 14.87 23.85
N CYS A 25 2.73 14.77 23.45
CA CYS A 25 3.74 15.78 23.73
C CYS A 25 4.00 16.76 22.58
N LYS A 26 3.37 16.52 21.40
CA LYS A 26 3.50 17.33 20.17
C LYS A 26 4.96 17.47 19.69
N LYS A 27 5.72 16.40 19.80
CA LYS A 27 7.13 16.35 19.41
C LYS A 27 7.37 15.33 18.30
N ILE A 28 8.31 15.62 17.42
CA ILE A 28 8.84 14.62 16.47
C ILE A 28 9.65 13.61 17.28
N VAL A 29 9.25 12.35 17.21
CA VAL A 29 9.91 11.23 17.90
C VAL A 29 10.87 10.46 17.00
N ALA A 30 10.63 10.50 15.69
CA ALA A 30 11.51 9.94 14.68
C ALA A 30 11.25 10.59 13.31
N SER A 31 12.26 10.58 12.45
CA SER A 31 12.14 10.90 11.03
C SER A 31 12.93 9.86 10.24
N SER A 32 12.41 9.43 9.11
CA SER A 32 13.06 8.45 8.23
C SER A 32 13.03 8.94 6.79
N LYS A 33 14.18 8.86 6.11
CA LYS A 33 14.22 9.03 4.66
C LYS A 33 13.53 7.85 3.98
N THR A 34 12.76 8.14 2.96
CA THR A 34 11.96 7.20 2.20
C THR A 34 12.10 7.49 0.69
N GLY A 35 11.18 7.01 -0.15
CA GLY A 35 11.21 7.24 -1.58
C GLY A 35 11.03 8.71 -2.00
N HIS A 36 11.16 8.97 -3.30
CA HIS A 36 10.97 10.29 -3.88
C HIS A 36 9.49 10.69 -3.92
N ALA A 37 9.21 11.96 -3.62
CA ALA A 37 7.87 12.54 -3.60
C ALA A 37 6.88 11.65 -2.83
N VAL A 38 7.17 11.41 -1.56
CA VAL A 38 6.37 10.58 -0.64
C VAL A 38 4.90 10.96 -0.73
N HIS A 39 4.04 9.97 -0.98
CA HIS A 39 2.66 10.25 -1.30
C HIS A 39 1.69 9.76 -0.22
N ILE A 40 1.88 8.56 0.26
CA ILE A 40 0.97 7.96 1.24
C ILE A 40 1.73 7.09 2.24
N SER A 41 1.20 7.03 3.45
CA SER A 41 1.60 6.06 4.46
C SER A 41 0.39 5.27 4.95
N ARG A 42 0.60 3.99 5.29
CA ARG A 42 -0.41 3.09 5.86
C ARG A 42 0.17 2.31 7.01
N MET A 43 -0.54 2.31 8.12
CA MET A 43 -0.17 1.50 9.28
C MET A 43 -0.70 0.08 9.11
N SER A 44 0.09 -0.92 9.49
CA SER A 44 -0.33 -2.31 9.57
C SER A 44 -1.43 -2.51 10.62
N ALA A 45 -2.18 -3.61 10.56
CA ALA A 45 -3.29 -3.88 11.47
C ALA A 45 -2.85 -3.97 12.93
N SER A 46 -1.67 -4.55 13.19
CA SER A 46 -1.07 -4.62 14.54
C SER A 46 -0.52 -3.30 15.05
N GLY A 47 -0.36 -2.30 14.17
CA GLY A 47 0.34 -1.06 14.49
C GLY A 47 1.86 -1.20 14.54
N ARG A 48 2.42 -2.38 14.17
CA ARG A 48 3.86 -2.58 14.21
C ARG A 48 4.58 -1.89 13.06
N TYR A 49 4.06 -2.01 11.85
CA TYR A 49 4.71 -1.50 10.65
C TYR A 49 3.98 -0.29 10.07
N LEU A 50 4.76 0.66 9.60
CA LEU A 50 4.30 1.76 8.77
C LEU A 50 4.87 1.58 7.36
N PHE A 51 3.99 1.44 6.38
CA PHE A 51 4.36 1.34 4.97
C PHE A 51 4.26 2.72 4.34
N VAL A 52 5.33 3.15 3.68
CA VAL A 52 5.42 4.46 3.05
C VAL A 52 5.76 4.27 1.58
N ILE A 53 5.00 4.90 0.69
CA ILE A 53 5.25 4.81 -0.75
C ILE A 53 5.52 6.18 -1.36
N GLY A 54 6.58 6.27 -2.15
CA GLY A 54 6.90 7.42 -2.97
C GLY A 54 6.33 7.30 -4.39
N ARG A 55 6.32 8.40 -5.12
CA ARG A 55 5.90 8.40 -6.54
C ARG A 55 6.84 7.60 -7.44
N ASP A 56 8.08 7.41 -7.02
CA ASP A 56 9.08 6.55 -7.66
C ASP A 56 8.81 5.04 -7.50
N ALA A 57 7.64 4.69 -6.94
CA ALA A 57 7.21 3.33 -6.66
C ALA A 57 8.12 2.56 -5.68
N LYS A 58 8.88 3.28 -4.87
CA LYS A 58 9.61 2.71 -3.75
C LYS A 58 8.71 2.63 -2.52
N ILE A 59 8.68 1.47 -1.88
CA ILE A 59 8.01 1.23 -0.61
C ILE A 59 9.07 1.05 0.45
N ASP A 60 8.94 1.79 1.54
CA ASP A 60 9.74 1.65 2.75
C ASP A 60 8.85 1.14 3.88
N MET A 61 9.28 0.08 4.57
CA MET A 61 8.60 -0.48 5.73
C MET A 61 9.37 -0.09 6.99
N ILE A 62 8.71 0.68 7.88
CA ILE A 62 9.28 1.16 9.13
C ILE A 62 8.73 0.32 10.27
N ASP A 63 9.59 -0.27 11.12
CA ASP A 63 9.17 -0.97 12.33
C ASP A 63 9.03 0.03 13.49
N LEU A 64 7.79 0.24 13.93
CA LEU A 64 7.44 1.16 15.00
C LEU A 64 7.64 0.56 16.41
N TRP A 65 7.88 -0.76 16.51
CA TRP A 65 8.11 -1.43 17.79
C TRP A 65 9.57 -1.43 18.22
N MET A 66 10.46 -0.98 17.33
CA MET A 66 11.85 -0.74 17.70
C MET A 66 11.94 0.42 18.70
N GLU A 67 12.96 0.42 19.53
CA GLU A 67 13.25 1.52 20.47
C GLU A 67 13.35 2.87 19.72
N LYS A 68 14.01 2.84 18.57
CA LYS A 68 14.03 3.94 17.61
C LYS A 68 13.46 3.43 16.28
N PRO A 69 12.27 3.86 15.87
CA PRO A 69 11.69 3.46 14.60
C PRO A 69 12.65 3.67 13.42
N ALA A 70 12.76 2.64 12.58
CA ALA A 70 13.66 2.68 11.43
C ALA A 70 13.09 1.86 10.26
N VAL A 71 13.56 2.15 9.04
CA VAL A 71 13.27 1.35 7.85
C VAL A 71 13.93 -0.02 8.01
N VAL A 72 13.14 -1.10 7.93
CA VAL A 72 13.59 -2.48 8.08
C VAL A 72 13.51 -3.28 6.79
N ALA A 73 12.75 -2.82 5.83
CA ALA A 73 12.70 -3.40 4.48
C ALA A 73 12.31 -2.33 3.45
N GLU A 74 12.78 -2.52 2.23
CA GLU A 74 12.42 -1.66 1.11
C GLU A 74 12.30 -2.47 -0.18
N ILE A 75 11.41 -2.03 -1.08
CA ILE A 75 11.25 -2.61 -2.41
C ILE A 75 10.80 -1.55 -3.42
N LYS A 76 11.26 -1.69 -4.67
CA LYS A 76 10.74 -0.92 -5.79
C LYS A 76 9.81 -1.80 -6.62
N VAL A 77 8.52 -1.43 -6.69
CA VAL A 77 7.47 -2.23 -7.35
C VAL A 77 7.10 -1.76 -8.74
N GLY A 78 7.70 -0.69 -9.21
CA GLY A 78 7.45 -0.11 -10.52
C GLY A 78 8.28 1.15 -10.75
N LEU A 79 7.82 2.00 -11.66
CA LEU A 79 8.44 3.29 -11.97
C LEU A 79 7.64 4.47 -11.42
N GLU A 80 6.31 4.32 -11.33
CA GLU A 80 5.42 5.31 -10.73
C GLU A 80 4.31 4.59 -9.94
N ALA A 81 4.05 5.03 -8.71
CA ALA A 81 3.00 4.48 -7.86
C ALA A 81 2.35 5.55 -6.99
N ARG A 82 1.15 5.23 -6.45
CA ARG A 82 0.43 6.15 -5.56
C ARG A 82 -0.28 5.49 -4.40
N SER A 83 -0.33 4.18 -4.33
CA SER A 83 -1.09 3.50 -3.29
C SER A 83 -0.36 2.30 -2.72
N VAL A 84 -0.45 2.17 -1.42
CA VAL A 84 -0.05 1.00 -0.64
C VAL A 84 -1.11 0.74 0.42
N GLU A 85 -1.38 -0.51 0.71
CA GLU A 85 -2.32 -0.92 1.75
C GLU A 85 -1.86 -2.24 2.37
N THR A 86 -2.37 -2.56 3.56
CA THR A 86 -2.06 -3.78 4.30
C THR A 86 -3.34 -4.53 4.67
N SER A 87 -3.25 -5.84 4.80
CA SER A 87 -4.40 -6.67 5.16
C SER A 87 -4.89 -6.39 6.58
N LYS A 88 -6.22 -6.21 6.74
CA LYS A 88 -6.90 -5.81 7.99
C LYS A 88 -7.91 -6.85 8.49
N TYR A 89 -8.27 -7.82 7.65
CA TYR A 89 -9.26 -8.83 8.00
C TYR A 89 -8.76 -9.76 9.09
N LYS A 90 -9.64 -10.12 10.02
CA LYS A 90 -9.33 -11.01 11.15
C LYS A 90 -8.75 -12.36 10.67
N GLY A 91 -7.57 -12.70 11.18
CA GLY A 91 -6.78 -13.88 10.78
C GLY A 91 -5.87 -13.64 9.57
N PHE A 92 -5.91 -12.44 8.99
CA PHE A 92 -5.03 -11.99 7.90
C PHE A 92 -4.30 -10.68 8.25
N GLU A 93 -4.40 -10.24 9.50
CA GLU A 93 -3.71 -9.03 9.97
C GLU A 93 -2.21 -9.13 9.66
N ASP A 94 -1.65 -8.09 9.08
CA ASP A 94 -0.24 -7.96 8.70
C ASP A 94 0.30 -9.07 7.77
N LYS A 95 -0.56 -9.94 7.23
CA LYS A 95 -0.14 -11.04 6.38
C LYS A 95 0.34 -10.56 5.02
N TYR A 96 -0.34 -9.57 4.47
CA TYR A 96 -0.07 -9.04 3.14
C TYR A 96 0.06 -7.52 3.15
N ALA A 97 0.93 -7.03 2.24
CA ALA A 97 0.94 -5.66 1.78
C ALA A 97 0.66 -5.64 0.27
N VAL A 98 -0.02 -4.62 -0.22
CA VAL A 98 -0.35 -4.49 -1.65
C VAL A 98 -0.04 -3.07 -2.11
N ALA A 99 0.67 -2.94 -3.22
CA ALA A 99 0.95 -1.66 -3.85
C ALA A 99 0.36 -1.58 -5.24
N GLY A 100 -0.25 -0.44 -5.57
CA GLY A 100 -0.79 -0.13 -6.88
C GLY A 100 0.11 0.83 -7.63
N THR A 101 0.44 0.49 -8.88
CA THR A 101 1.32 1.28 -9.73
C THR A 101 0.58 1.94 -10.88
N TYR A 102 1.09 3.10 -11.29
CA TYR A 102 0.71 3.77 -12.52
C TYR A 102 1.46 3.19 -13.70
N TRP A 103 2.76 2.92 -13.48
CA TRP A 103 3.61 2.30 -14.48
C TRP A 103 4.60 1.30 -13.84
N PRO A 104 4.62 0.04 -14.30
CA PRO A 104 3.64 -0.57 -15.19
C PRO A 104 2.24 -0.63 -14.55
N PRO A 105 1.14 -0.73 -15.35
CA PRO A 105 -0.23 -0.77 -14.83
C PRO A 105 -0.52 -2.13 -14.19
N GLN A 106 -0.34 -2.19 -12.87
CA GLN A 106 -0.44 -3.43 -12.09
C GLN A 106 -0.64 -3.14 -10.60
N PHE A 107 -0.97 -4.17 -9.85
CA PHE A 107 -0.76 -4.17 -8.41
C PHE A 107 0.08 -5.38 -7.99
N VAL A 108 0.87 -5.18 -6.95
CA VAL A 108 1.82 -6.18 -6.44
C VAL A 108 1.41 -6.56 -5.03
N ILE A 109 1.18 -7.86 -4.80
CA ILE A 109 0.92 -8.42 -3.48
C ILE A 109 2.24 -8.93 -2.92
N MET A 110 2.54 -8.57 -1.68
CA MET A 110 3.77 -8.87 -0.96
C MET A 110 3.46 -9.44 0.42
N LYS A 111 4.44 -10.10 1.03
CA LYS A 111 4.38 -10.40 2.47
C LYS A 111 4.35 -9.10 3.28
N GLY A 112 3.50 -9.04 4.30
CA GLY A 112 3.32 -7.86 5.13
C GLY A 112 4.41 -7.63 6.17
N ASP A 113 5.31 -8.59 6.36
CA ASP A 113 6.40 -8.56 7.35
C ASP A 113 7.79 -8.39 6.73
N SER A 114 7.93 -8.49 5.42
CA SER A 114 9.21 -8.51 4.72
C SER A 114 9.25 -7.79 3.39
N LEU A 115 8.08 -7.43 2.82
CA LEU A 115 7.91 -6.92 1.46
C LEU A 115 8.32 -7.92 0.36
N GLU A 116 8.51 -9.20 0.68
CA GLU A 116 8.80 -10.23 -0.33
C GLU A 116 7.64 -10.31 -1.34
N PRO A 117 7.90 -10.15 -2.66
CA PRO A 117 6.85 -10.21 -3.68
C PRO A 117 6.24 -11.61 -3.77
N LEU A 118 4.92 -11.68 -3.78
CA LEU A 118 4.16 -12.93 -3.89
C LEU A 118 3.42 -13.06 -5.22
N LYS A 119 2.83 -11.95 -5.69
CA LYS A 119 2.02 -11.95 -6.91
C LYS A 119 2.01 -10.59 -7.56
N ILE A 120 2.08 -10.59 -8.90
CA ILE A 120 1.86 -9.40 -9.72
C ILE A 120 0.60 -9.61 -10.54
N VAL A 121 -0.31 -8.63 -10.54
CA VAL A 121 -1.56 -8.65 -11.28
C VAL A 121 -1.61 -7.44 -12.20
N ALA A 122 -1.60 -7.69 -13.50
CA ALA A 122 -1.78 -6.64 -14.52
C ALA A 122 -3.23 -6.15 -14.52
N THR A 123 -3.43 -4.86 -14.75
CA THR A 123 -4.75 -4.21 -14.70
C THR A 123 -5.31 -3.82 -16.07
N ARG A 124 -4.60 -4.16 -17.16
CA ARG A 124 -5.08 -3.93 -18.53
C ARG A 124 -6.41 -4.63 -18.80
N GLY A 125 -7.26 -4.02 -19.58
CA GLY A 125 -8.57 -4.59 -19.88
C GLY A 125 -9.50 -3.65 -20.61
N MET A 126 -10.76 -4.05 -20.71
CA MET A 126 -11.81 -3.26 -21.37
C MET A 126 -12.32 -2.15 -20.44
N THR A 127 -12.64 -1.00 -21.02
CA THR A 127 -13.37 0.06 -20.31
C THR A 127 -14.82 -0.37 -20.07
N VAL A 128 -15.45 0.19 -19.04
CA VAL A 128 -16.85 -0.14 -18.69
C VAL A 128 -17.83 0.53 -19.65
N ASP A 129 -17.56 1.77 -20.02
CA ASP A 129 -18.44 2.64 -20.80
C ASP A 129 -18.41 2.33 -22.32
N THR A 130 -17.23 2.40 -22.92
CA THR A 130 -17.07 2.25 -24.38
C THR A 130 -16.77 0.83 -24.82
N GLN A 131 -16.43 -0.08 -23.89
CA GLN A 131 -15.97 -1.44 -24.17
C GLN A 131 -14.69 -1.47 -25.06
N GLU A 132 -13.87 -0.44 -24.93
CA GLU A 132 -12.59 -0.35 -25.63
C GLU A 132 -11.46 -0.91 -24.76
N TYR A 133 -10.49 -1.56 -25.40
CA TYR A 133 -9.32 -2.06 -24.68
C TYR A 133 -8.39 -0.93 -24.26
N HIS A 134 -8.11 -0.86 -22.94
CA HIS A 134 -7.10 0.06 -22.40
C HIS A 134 -5.85 -0.72 -21.98
N PRO A 135 -4.67 -0.44 -22.58
CA PRO A 135 -3.45 -1.18 -22.27
C PRO A 135 -2.78 -0.75 -20.96
N GLU A 136 -3.04 0.47 -20.49
CA GLU A 136 -2.30 1.10 -19.39
C GLU A 136 -3.23 1.73 -18.32
N PRO A 137 -4.21 0.98 -17.77
CA PRO A 137 -5.10 1.52 -16.75
C PRO A 137 -4.39 1.58 -15.39
N ARG A 138 -4.27 2.78 -14.85
CA ARG A 138 -3.52 3.07 -13.63
C ARG A 138 -4.28 2.65 -12.37
N VAL A 139 -3.58 2.10 -11.38
CA VAL A 139 -4.16 1.83 -10.06
C VAL A 139 -4.13 3.12 -9.22
N ALA A 140 -5.30 3.70 -8.97
CA ALA A 140 -5.42 4.97 -8.25
C ALA A 140 -5.38 4.79 -6.73
N ALA A 141 -6.11 3.78 -6.23
CA ALA A 141 -6.23 3.53 -4.80
C ALA A 141 -6.39 2.04 -4.50
N ILE A 142 -5.94 1.64 -3.32
CA ILE A 142 -6.18 0.31 -2.76
C ILE A 142 -6.66 0.49 -1.33
N VAL A 143 -7.69 -0.27 -0.95
CA VAL A 143 -8.24 -0.30 0.41
C VAL A 143 -8.41 -1.75 0.85
N ALA A 144 -8.03 -2.07 2.07
CA ALA A 144 -8.28 -3.38 2.65
C ALA A 144 -9.74 -3.51 3.12
N ASN A 145 -10.36 -4.65 2.83
CA ASN A 145 -11.65 -4.98 3.37
C ASN A 145 -11.49 -5.51 4.81
N HIS A 146 -12.23 -4.94 5.77
CA HIS A 146 -12.21 -5.35 7.17
C HIS A 146 -13.10 -6.57 7.46
N HIS A 147 -14.01 -6.92 6.54
CA HIS A 147 -15.00 -7.99 6.71
C HIS A 147 -14.68 -9.23 5.89
N LYS A 148 -13.75 -9.14 4.95
CA LYS A 148 -13.33 -10.25 4.08
C LYS A 148 -11.84 -10.15 3.79
N PRO A 149 -11.14 -11.28 3.49
CA PRO A 149 -9.71 -11.27 3.15
C PRO A 149 -9.49 -10.74 1.72
N GLU A 150 -9.89 -9.51 1.47
CA GLU A 150 -9.91 -8.90 0.15
C GLU A 150 -9.29 -7.51 0.17
N PHE A 151 -8.69 -7.14 -0.96
CA PHE A 151 -8.34 -5.76 -1.29
C PHE A 151 -9.25 -5.24 -2.39
N VAL A 152 -9.70 -4.01 -2.22
CA VAL A 152 -10.47 -3.27 -3.21
C VAL A 152 -9.49 -2.39 -3.98
N VAL A 153 -9.38 -2.61 -5.28
CA VAL A 153 -8.41 -1.93 -6.16
C VAL A 153 -9.18 -1.08 -7.17
N ASN A 154 -8.99 0.23 -7.10
CA ASN A 154 -9.61 1.17 -8.03
C ASN A 154 -8.71 1.38 -9.26
N VAL A 155 -9.25 1.13 -10.45
CA VAL A 155 -8.56 1.26 -11.73
C VAL A 155 -9.14 2.44 -12.51
N LYS A 156 -8.32 3.47 -12.76
CA LYS A 156 -8.79 4.78 -13.24
C LYS A 156 -9.43 4.76 -14.62
N GLU A 157 -8.67 4.28 -15.61
CA GLU A 157 -9.07 4.49 -17.01
C GLU A 157 -10.11 3.49 -17.50
N THR A 158 -10.22 2.35 -16.84
CA THR A 158 -11.24 1.35 -17.19
C THR A 158 -12.58 1.56 -16.48
N GLY A 159 -12.63 2.44 -15.46
CA GLY A 159 -13.81 2.62 -14.63
C GLY A 159 -14.16 1.40 -13.78
N LYS A 160 -13.19 0.51 -13.53
CA LYS A 160 -13.40 -0.74 -12.80
C LYS A 160 -12.89 -0.67 -11.37
N VAL A 161 -13.60 -1.38 -10.51
CA VAL A 161 -13.13 -1.76 -9.18
C VAL A 161 -12.86 -3.25 -9.18
N LEU A 162 -11.64 -3.64 -8.81
CA LEU A 162 -11.24 -5.03 -8.71
C LEU A 162 -11.28 -5.46 -7.24
N MET A 163 -11.86 -6.64 -6.98
CA MET A 163 -11.86 -7.29 -5.68
C MET A 163 -10.84 -8.44 -5.71
N ALA A 164 -9.70 -8.26 -5.06
CA ALA A 164 -8.64 -9.27 -5.00
C ALA A 164 -8.76 -10.06 -3.69
N ASN A 165 -9.27 -11.28 -3.77
CA ASN A 165 -9.42 -12.17 -2.62
C ASN A 165 -8.11 -12.92 -2.35
N CYS A 166 -7.52 -12.66 -1.19
CA CYS A 166 -6.22 -13.19 -0.77
C CYS A 166 -6.31 -14.45 0.11
N SER A 167 -7.47 -15.09 0.24
CA SER A 167 -7.61 -16.34 1.02
C SER A 167 -6.66 -17.44 0.52
N PHE A 168 -6.49 -17.51 -0.80
CA PHE A 168 -5.61 -18.48 -1.46
C PHE A 168 -4.81 -17.81 -2.57
N LEU A 169 -3.58 -17.39 -2.29
CA LEU A 169 -2.74 -16.69 -3.27
C LEU A 169 -2.44 -17.51 -4.53
N ASN A 170 -2.30 -18.84 -4.42
CA ASN A 170 -2.07 -19.72 -5.58
C ASN A 170 -3.27 -19.71 -6.54
N ASN A 171 -4.46 -19.43 -6.02
CA ASN A 171 -5.71 -19.28 -6.74
C ASN A 171 -6.32 -17.90 -6.49
N LEU A 172 -5.52 -16.86 -6.67
CA LEU A 172 -5.98 -15.48 -6.48
C LEU A 172 -7.20 -15.22 -7.36
N LYS A 173 -8.34 -15.01 -6.72
CA LYS A 173 -9.57 -14.64 -7.38
C LYS A 173 -9.68 -13.13 -7.44
N VAL A 174 -9.65 -12.59 -8.65
CA VAL A 174 -9.93 -11.17 -8.91
C VAL A 174 -11.29 -11.07 -9.57
N THR A 175 -12.20 -10.35 -8.92
CA THR A 175 -13.55 -10.10 -9.45
C THR A 175 -13.65 -8.63 -9.84
N GLU A 176 -14.17 -8.35 -11.01
CA GLU A 176 -14.44 -7.00 -11.48
C GLU A 176 -15.85 -6.57 -11.07
N ILE A 177 -15.97 -5.33 -10.59
CA ILE A 177 -17.24 -4.66 -10.35
C ILE A 177 -17.26 -3.44 -11.24
N ALA A 178 -18.28 -3.33 -12.10
CA ALA A 178 -18.56 -2.11 -12.84
C ALA A 178 -19.13 -1.06 -11.88
N THR A 179 -18.68 0.18 -11.98
CA THR A 179 -19.18 1.32 -11.19
C THR A 179 -20.07 2.20 -12.05
#